data_aa102d679875f5d820871b77b5693095
#
_entry.id   aa102d679875f5d820871b77b5693095
#
_cell.length_a   1.000
_cell.length_b   1.000
_cell.length_c   1.000
_cell.angle_alpha   90.00
_cell.angle_beta   90.00
_cell.angle_gamma   90.00
#
_symmetry.space_group_name_H-M   'P 1'
#
loop_
_entity.id
_entity.type
_entity.pdbx_description
1 polymer ?
#
loop_
_entity_poly.entity_id
_entity_poly.type
_entity_poly.pdbx_seq_one_letter_code
_entity_poly.pdbx_strand_id
1 'polypeptide(L)'
;MRLLVARCEVRYSGRLSAVLPEAVRLLILKDDGSVLVHDDAGGYKPLNWMTAPTRVDDEGDRLVVSKPKTEDVLEIRLVEVLSDVTHDMGESAALQKDGVERDLQEELAAAPSALGEELTLVRREWPTEVGPVDLMCKDEQGDWVAVEIKRIGTIEAVEQLTRYLGFIRQDPAKAACRGILAAPRLKPQAVALAESRGIRCAEVDLELLRGEREPDLTLFAH
;
A
#
# COMPACT_ATOMS: atom_id res chain seq x y z
N MET A 1 -0.34 11.43 -22.93
CA MET A 1 -1.38 10.37 -22.76
C MET A 1 -2.43 10.49 -23.83
N ARG A 2 -2.75 9.39 -24.55
CA ARG A 2 -3.82 9.36 -25.59
C ARG A 2 -5.03 8.60 -25.06
N LEU A 3 -6.20 9.15 -25.27
CA LEU A 3 -7.50 8.60 -24.88
C LEU A 3 -8.35 8.39 -26.13
N LEU A 4 -8.77 7.14 -26.36
CA LEU A 4 -9.68 6.82 -27.46
C LEU A 4 -10.99 6.25 -26.90
N VAL A 5 -12.11 6.76 -27.39
CA VAL A 5 -13.40 6.09 -27.26
C VAL A 5 -13.73 5.49 -28.62
N ALA A 6 -13.80 4.17 -28.70
CA ALA A 6 -13.96 3.49 -29.97
C ALA A 6 -14.84 2.24 -29.84
N ARG A 7 -15.62 1.95 -30.88
CA ARG A 7 -16.18 0.61 -31.10
C ARG A 7 -15.05 -0.28 -31.57
N CYS A 8 -14.69 -1.27 -30.78
CA CYS A 8 -13.53 -2.11 -31.03
C CYS A 8 -13.72 -3.54 -30.54
N GLU A 9 -13.02 -4.46 -31.19
CA GLU A 9 -12.76 -5.82 -30.70
C GLU A 9 -11.34 -5.90 -30.19
N VAL A 10 -11.14 -6.59 -29.04
CA VAL A 10 -9.82 -6.72 -28.44
C VAL A 10 -9.45 -8.19 -28.29
N ARG A 11 -8.26 -8.56 -28.75
CA ARG A 11 -7.70 -9.91 -28.64
C ARG A 11 -6.37 -9.84 -27.89
N TYR A 12 -6.23 -10.66 -26.89
CA TYR A 12 -4.96 -10.87 -26.23
C TYR A 12 -4.47 -12.28 -26.53
N SER A 13 -3.21 -12.39 -26.88
CA SER A 13 -2.49 -13.66 -27.05
C SER A 13 -1.17 -13.60 -26.29
N GLY A 14 -0.80 -14.72 -25.65
CA GLY A 14 0.40 -14.83 -24.83
C GLY A 14 0.27 -16.00 -23.87
N ARG A 15 0.51 -15.77 -22.57
CA ARG A 15 0.33 -16.80 -21.53
C ARG A 15 -1.06 -17.43 -21.48
N LEU A 16 -2.05 -16.72 -21.99
CA LEU A 16 -3.42 -17.18 -22.22
C LEU A 16 -3.97 -16.46 -23.46
N SER A 17 -5.11 -16.91 -23.96
CA SER A 17 -5.84 -16.21 -25.01
C SER A 17 -7.15 -15.66 -24.44
N ALA A 18 -7.45 -14.39 -24.74
CA ALA A 18 -8.69 -13.74 -24.33
C ALA A 18 -9.23 -12.88 -25.48
N VAL A 19 -10.56 -12.82 -25.60
CA VAL A 19 -11.25 -11.98 -26.58
C VAL A 19 -12.29 -11.15 -25.86
N LEU A 20 -12.27 -9.85 -26.09
CA LEU A 20 -13.39 -8.96 -25.77
C LEU A 20 -14.13 -8.68 -27.06
N PRO A 21 -15.36 -9.19 -27.22
CA PRO A 21 -16.17 -8.98 -28.42
C PRO A 21 -16.40 -7.49 -28.72
N GLU A 22 -16.81 -7.17 -29.92
CA GLU A 22 -17.04 -5.79 -30.35
C GLU A 22 -18.00 -5.04 -29.40
N ALA A 23 -17.52 -3.92 -28.87
CA ALA A 23 -18.29 -2.96 -28.06
C ALA A 23 -17.61 -1.59 -28.09
N VAL A 24 -18.31 -0.56 -27.61
CA VAL A 24 -17.71 0.76 -27.37
C VAL A 24 -16.90 0.69 -26.10
N ARG A 25 -15.65 1.12 -26.15
CA ARG A 25 -14.70 1.08 -25.02
C ARG A 25 -13.84 2.34 -24.93
N LEU A 26 -13.35 2.60 -23.74
CA LEU A 26 -12.30 3.57 -23.51
C LEU A 26 -10.94 2.86 -23.54
N LEU A 27 -10.07 3.33 -24.42
CA LEU A 27 -8.66 2.91 -24.51
C LEU A 27 -7.79 4.03 -23.96
N ILE A 28 -6.87 3.70 -23.07
CA ILE A 28 -5.91 4.63 -22.47
C ILE A 28 -4.50 4.17 -22.84
N LEU A 29 -3.78 5.00 -23.60
CA LEU A 29 -2.37 4.81 -23.93
C LEU A 29 -1.55 5.83 -23.17
N LYS A 30 -0.70 5.36 -22.26
CA LYS A 30 0.16 6.23 -21.43
C LYS A 30 1.53 6.41 -22.08
N ASP A 31 2.23 7.47 -21.71
CA ASP A 31 3.57 7.78 -22.24
C ASP A 31 4.64 6.77 -21.78
N ASP A 32 4.43 6.09 -20.67
CA ASP A 32 5.29 4.99 -20.22
C ASP A 32 5.13 3.71 -21.06
N GLY A 33 4.17 3.71 -22.00
CA GLY A 33 3.82 2.56 -22.82
C GLY A 33 2.71 1.68 -22.24
N SER A 34 2.20 1.96 -21.04
CA SER A 34 1.06 1.19 -20.50
C SER A 34 -0.20 1.42 -21.32
N VAL A 35 -0.92 0.33 -21.63
CA VAL A 35 -2.20 0.38 -22.37
C VAL A 35 -3.29 -0.30 -21.54
N LEU A 36 -4.45 0.38 -21.42
CA LEU A 36 -5.60 -0.10 -20.66
C LEU A 36 -6.86 -0.07 -21.53
N VAL A 37 -7.71 -1.07 -21.35
CA VAL A 37 -9.01 -1.20 -22.02
C VAL A 37 -10.10 -1.22 -20.96
N HIS A 38 -10.96 -0.22 -20.97
CA HIS A 38 -12.08 -0.08 -20.04
C HIS A 38 -13.44 -0.21 -20.74
N ASP A 39 -14.42 -0.71 -19.99
CA ASP A 39 -15.84 -0.65 -20.30
C ASP A 39 -16.52 0.40 -19.42
N ASP A 40 -17.77 0.73 -19.74
CA ASP A 40 -18.61 1.66 -18.96
C ASP A 40 -19.12 1.05 -17.63
N ALA A 41 -18.97 -0.25 -17.47
CA ALA A 41 -19.40 -1.00 -16.28
C ALA A 41 -18.34 -2.00 -15.81
N GLY A 42 -18.57 -2.68 -14.68
CA GLY A 42 -17.71 -3.75 -14.19
C GLY A 42 -16.64 -3.33 -13.17
N GLY A 43 -16.71 -2.10 -12.64
CA GLY A 43 -15.87 -1.61 -11.56
C GLY A 43 -14.67 -0.77 -12.01
N TYR A 44 -13.69 -0.57 -11.12
CA TYR A 44 -12.57 0.36 -11.35
C TYR A 44 -11.40 -0.24 -12.14
N LYS A 45 -11.35 -1.56 -12.30
CA LYS A 45 -10.25 -2.25 -13.01
C LYS A 45 -10.50 -2.27 -14.51
N PRO A 46 -9.45 -2.14 -15.34
CA PRO A 46 -9.58 -2.36 -16.78
C PRO A 46 -9.95 -3.82 -17.06
N LEU A 47 -10.70 -4.05 -18.14
CA LEU A 47 -11.01 -5.39 -18.64
C LEU A 47 -9.78 -6.12 -19.17
N ASN A 48 -8.86 -5.36 -19.79
CA ASN A 48 -7.57 -5.85 -20.24
C ASN A 48 -6.53 -4.73 -20.15
N TRP A 49 -5.26 -5.10 -19.97
CA TRP A 49 -4.17 -4.13 -19.91
C TRP A 49 -2.82 -4.76 -20.23
N MET A 50 -1.89 -3.94 -20.70
CA MET A 50 -0.48 -4.28 -20.78
C MET A 50 0.34 -3.21 -20.07
N THR A 51 1.21 -3.65 -19.15
CA THR A 51 2.10 -2.76 -18.39
C THR A 51 3.39 -2.50 -19.16
N ALA A 52 3.95 -1.31 -19.01
CA ALA A 52 5.25 -0.96 -19.55
C ALA A 52 6.38 -1.97 -19.16
N PRO A 53 7.44 -2.12 -19.96
CA PRO A 53 7.59 -1.49 -21.27
C PRO A 53 6.78 -2.22 -22.35
N THR A 54 6.12 -1.47 -23.22
CA THR A 54 5.44 -2.01 -24.41
C THR A 54 5.85 -1.23 -25.65
N ARG A 55 5.60 -1.83 -26.80
CA ARG A 55 5.62 -1.16 -28.10
C ARG A 55 4.19 -1.12 -28.63
N VAL A 56 3.74 0.05 -29.06
CA VAL A 56 2.44 0.27 -29.68
C VAL A 56 2.66 0.62 -31.14
N ASP A 57 2.17 -0.22 -32.05
CA ASP A 57 2.14 0.00 -33.48
C ASP A 57 0.71 0.39 -33.88
N ASP A 58 0.52 1.61 -34.41
CA ASP A 58 -0.77 2.13 -34.89
C ASP A 58 -0.84 1.95 -36.40
N GLU A 59 -1.73 1.08 -36.85
CA GLU A 59 -1.95 0.76 -38.29
C GLU A 59 -3.17 1.47 -38.84
N GLY A 60 -3.79 2.37 -38.06
CA GLY A 60 -4.98 3.13 -38.46
C GLY A 60 -6.30 2.46 -38.07
N ASP A 61 -6.58 1.28 -38.59
CA ASP A 61 -7.75 0.48 -38.23
C ASP A 61 -7.47 -0.53 -37.08
N ARG A 62 -6.24 -0.59 -36.65
CA ARG A 62 -5.78 -1.53 -35.62
C ARG A 62 -4.62 -0.97 -34.82
N LEU A 63 -4.68 -1.19 -33.50
CA LEU A 63 -3.55 -0.98 -32.60
C LEU A 63 -2.99 -2.34 -32.19
N VAL A 64 -1.67 -2.52 -32.36
CA VAL A 64 -0.96 -3.73 -31.93
C VAL A 64 -0.01 -3.36 -30.82
N VAL A 65 -0.26 -3.89 -29.62
CA VAL A 65 0.58 -3.66 -28.45
C VAL A 65 1.35 -4.93 -28.14
N SER A 66 2.66 -4.86 -28.17
CA SER A 66 3.53 -5.99 -27.90
C SER A 66 4.47 -5.71 -26.74
N LYS A 67 4.83 -6.75 -25.97
CA LYS A 67 5.74 -6.63 -24.85
C LYS A 67 7.12 -7.19 -25.21
N PRO A 68 8.21 -6.41 -25.07
CA PRO A 68 9.56 -6.90 -25.37
C PRO A 68 9.88 -8.16 -24.56
N LYS A 69 10.54 -9.12 -25.20
CA LYS A 69 11.01 -10.38 -24.59
C LYS A 69 9.92 -11.34 -24.12
N THR A 70 8.67 -11.13 -24.52
CA THR A 70 7.55 -12.05 -24.28
C THR A 70 6.77 -12.27 -25.57
N GLU A 71 5.86 -13.26 -25.57
CA GLU A 71 4.94 -13.48 -26.68
C GLU A 71 3.59 -12.77 -26.45
N ASP A 72 3.55 -11.88 -25.45
CA ASP A 72 2.32 -11.16 -25.10
C ASP A 72 2.02 -10.08 -26.16
N VAL A 73 0.86 -10.21 -26.81
CA VAL A 73 0.33 -9.28 -27.80
C VAL A 73 -1.12 -8.94 -27.48
N LEU A 74 -1.42 -7.65 -27.48
CA LEU A 74 -2.77 -7.12 -27.40
C LEU A 74 -3.11 -6.44 -28.73
N GLU A 75 -4.03 -7.03 -29.48
CA GLU A 75 -4.52 -6.50 -30.75
C GLU A 75 -5.90 -5.87 -30.54
N ILE A 76 -6.04 -4.61 -30.92
CA ILE A 76 -7.28 -3.83 -30.79
C ILE A 76 -7.72 -3.42 -32.20
N ARG A 77 -8.70 -4.09 -32.75
CA ARG A 77 -9.31 -3.74 -34.04
C ARG A 77 -10.31 -2.62 -33.82
N LEU A 78 -10.06 -1.47 -34.44
CA LEU A 78 -10.93 -0.29 -34.38
C LEU A 78 -11.96 -0.37 -35.48
N VAL A 79 -13.25 -0.46 -35.14
CA VAL A 79 -14.36 -0.49 -36.07
C VAL A 79 -14.86 0.93 -36.38
N GLU A 80 -14.93 1.75 -35.33
CA GLU A 80 -15.35 3.14 -35.39
C GLU A 80 -14.67 3.91 -34.24
N VAL A 81 -14.03 5.02 -34.55
CA VAL A 81 -13.42 5.92 -33.53
C VAL A 81 -14.40 7.05 -33.26
N LEU A 82 -14.91 7.12 -32.03
CA LEU A 82 -15.87 8.14 -31.61
C LEU A 82 -15.15 9.37 -31.04
N SER A 83 -13.98 9.16 -30.41
CA SER A 83 -13.13 10.23 -29.89
C SER A 83 -11.69 9.75 -29.85
N ASP A 84 -10.76 10.63 -30.21
CA ASP A 84 -9.30 10.41 -30.11
C ASP A 84 -8.65 11.72 -29.69
N VAL A 85 -8.16 11.77 -28.47
CA VAL A 85 -7.61 12.99 -27.88
C VAL A 85 -6.29 12.68 -27.20
N THR A 86 -5.28 13.47 -27.50
CA THR A 86 -3.97 13.40 -26.84
C THR A 86 -3.78 14.62 -25.95
N HIS A 87 -3.36 14.35 -24.71
CA HIS A 87 -3.02 15.39 -23.74
C HIS A 87 -1.57 15.23 -23.29
N ASP A 88 -0.85 16.34 -23.22
CA ASP A 88 0.38 16.41 -22.45
C ASP A 88 -0.01 16.53 -20.96
N MET A 89 0.36 15.53 -20.17
CA MET A 89 0.02 15.49 -18.74
C MET A 89 1.08 16.14 -17.87
N GLY A 90 2.21 16.57 -18.46
CA GLY A 90 3.34 17.11 -17.73
C GLY A 90 3.94 16.10 -16.73
N GLU A 91 4.80 16.59 -15.86
CA GLU A 91 5.32 15.80 -14.74
C GLU A 91 4.25 15.69 -13.65
N SER A 92 3.90 14.45 -13.31
CA SER A 92 2.99 14.19 -12.21
C SER A 92 3.75 14.23 -10.89
N ALA A 93 3.25 15.01 -9.93
CA ALA A 93 3.72 14.89 -8.56
C ALA A 93 3.46 13.44 -8.07
N ALA A 94 4.44 12.89 -7.35
CA ALA A 94 4.26 11.59 -6.73
C ALA A 94 3.03 11.62 -5.81
N LEU A 95 2.31 10.48 -5.76
CA LEU A 95 1.20 10.32 -4.82
C LEU A 95 1.72 10.60 -3.40
N GLN A 96 1.31 11.73 -2.83
CA GLN A 96 1.47 11.95 -1.41
C GLN A 96 0.48 11.01 -0.71
N LYS A 97 1.00 9.87 -0.26
CA LYS A 97 0.25 9.05 0.70
C LYS A 97 0.09 9.90 1.96
N ASP A 98 -1.12 9.91 2.47
CA ASP A 98 -1.44 10.47 3.78
C ASP A 98 -0.31 10.06 4.76
N GLY A 99 0.47 11.02 5.22
CA GLY A 99 1.71 10.78 5.98
C GLY A 99 1.49 10.27 7.41
N VAL A 100 0.26 9.91 7.78
CA VAL A 100 -0.15 9.54 9.14
C VAL A 100 0.76 8.49 9.78
N GLU A 101 1.13 7.44 9.05
CA GLU A 101 2.04 6.42 9.60
C GLU A 101 3.45 6.98 9.84
N ARG A 102 3.96 7.78 8.91
CA ARG A 102 5.26 8.44 9.06
C ARG A 102 5.24 9.49 10.16
N ASP A 103 4.18 10.29 10.21
CA ASP A 103 4.01 11.32 11.23
C ASP A 103 3.91 10.69 12.62
N LEU A 104 3.13 9.61 12.77
CA LEU A 104 3.07 8.83 14.01
C LEU A 104 4.44 8.22 14.37
N GLN A 105 5.18 7.71 13.40
CA GLN A 105 6.51 7.18 13.63
C GLN A 105 7.49 8.27 14.12
N GLU A 106 7.41 9.48 13.55
CA GLU A 106 8.24 10.62 13.97
C GLU A 106 7.89 11.08 15.38
N GLU A 107 6.60 11.27 15.70
CA GLU A 107 6.15 11.71 17.03
C GLU A 107 6.43 10.64 18.09
N LEU A 108 6.13 9.37 17.82
CA LEU A 108 6.41 8.28 18.77
C LEU A 108 7.90 8.00 18.92
N ALA A 109 8.72 8.28 17.91
CA ALA A 109 10.17 8.22 18.04
C ALA A 109 10.73 9.34 18.94
N ALA A 110 10.09 10.53 18.90
CA ALA A 110 10.45 11.66 19.76
C ALA A 110 9.96 11.48 21.21
N ALA A 111 8.80 10.84 21.40
CA ALA A 111 8.17 10.60 22.69
C ALA A 111 7.66 9.16 22.83
N PRO A 112 8.54 8.15 22.98
CA PRO A 112 8.12 6.75 23.03
C PRO A 112 7.24 6.42 24.26
N SER A 113 7.34 7.18 25.33
CA SER A 113 6.47 7.06 26.53
C SER A 113 4.98 7.28 26.24
N ALA A 114 4.65 7.97 25.13
CA ALA A 114 3.27 8.11 24.67
C ALA A 114 2.60 6.76 24.31
N LEU A 115 3.39 5.69 24.18
CA LEU A 115 2.87 4.32 24.06
C LEU A 115 2.29 3.77 25.38
N GLY A 116 2.25 4.57 26.46
CA GLY A 116 1.65 4.20 27.74
C GLY A 116 2.56 3.40 28.67
N GLU A 117 3.87 3.44 28.45
CA GLU A 117 4.91 2.90 29.29
C GLU A 117 6.26 3.60 29.02
N GLU A 118 7.16 3.61 30.01
CA GLU A 118 8.46 4.22 29.83
C GLU A 118 9.33 3.40 28.86
N LEU A 119 9.56 3.98 27.70
CA LEU A 119 10.36 3.40 26.63
C LEU A 119 11.47 4.36 26.22
N THR A 120 12.64 3.81 25.92
CA THR A 120 13.76 4.54 25.32
C THR A 120 13.96 4.05 23.90
N LEU A 121 13.91 4.97 22.94
CA LEU A 121 14.18 4.65 21.54
C LEU A 121 15.65 4.25 21.36
N VAL A 122 15.88 3.10 20.73
CA VAL A 122 17.22 2.66 20.34
C VAL A 122 17.46 2.98 18.86
N ARG A 123 16.47 2.68 17.99
CA ARG A 123 16.60 2.92 16.57
C ARG A 123 15.23 2.92 15.87
N ARG A 124 15.07 3.80 14.88
CA ARG A 124 14.01 3.76 13.88
C ARG A 124 14.40 2.81 12.76
N GLU A 125 13.41 2.25 12.05
CA GLU A 125 13.62 1.39 10.90
C GLU A 125 14.64 0.27 11.19
N TRP A 126 14.38 -0.51 12.26
CA TRP A 126 15.28 -1.59 12.65
C TRP A 126 15.26 -2.70 11.60
N PRO A 127 16.40 -3.01 10.94
CA PRO A 127 16.44 -3.95 9.85
C PRO A 127 16.20 -5.40 10.34
N THR A 128 15.34 -6.12 9.61
CA THR A 128 15.19 -7.58 9.69
C THR A 128 15.22 -8.15 8.29
N GLU A 129 15.40 -9.45 8.13
CA GLU A 129 15.40 -10.13 6.83
C GLU A 129 14.05 -10.04 6.09
N VAL A 130 12.97 -9.75 6.81
CA VAL A 130 11.59 -9.66 6.29
C VAL A 130 11.06 -8.23 6.23
N GLY A 131 11.92 -7.24 6.42
CA GLY A 131 11.60 -5.82 6.38
C GLY A 131 11.96 -5.10 7.68
N PRO A 132 11.95 -3.75 7.69
CA PRO A 132 12.27 -2.97 8.87
C PRO A 132 11.11 -2.95 9.87
N VAL A 133 11.43 -2.94 11.16
CA VAL A 133 10.49 -2.62 12.24
C VAL A 133 10.52 -1.12 12.48
N ASP A 134 9.36 -0.48 12.63
CA ASP A 134 9.25 0.97 12.70
C ASP A 134 10.09 1.58 13.83
N LEU A 135 9.93 1.08 15.07
CA LEU A 135 10.75 1.50 16.20
C LEU A 135 11.25 0.28 16.98
N MET A 136 12.53 0.31 17.34
CA MET A 136 13.12 -0.60 18.31
C MET A 136 13.45 0.18 19.57
N CYS A 137 12.87 -0.22 20.68
CA CYS A 137 12.97 0.43 21.98
C CYS A 137 13.52 -0.51 23.06
N LYS A 138 13.81 0.06 24.20
CA LYS A 138 14.03 -0.64 25.48
C LYS A 138 13.11 -0.09 26.54
N ASP A 139 12.60 -0.97 27.39
CA ASP A 139 11.86 -0.57 28.59
C ASP A 139 12.79 -0.24 29.77
N GLU A 140 12.20 0.12 30.92
CA GLU A 140 12.95 0.46 32.14
C GLU A 140 13.85 -0.68 32.66
N GLN A 141 13.49 -1.93 32.38
CA GLN A 141 14.26 -3.10 32.76
C GLN A 141 15.39 -3.37 31.75
N GLY A 142 15.44 -2.63 30.64
CA GLY A 142 16.40 -2.80 29.56
C GLY A 142 16.02 -3.88 28.56
N ASP A 143 14.81 -4.45 28.64
CA ASP A 143 14.30 -5.45 27.72
C ASP A 143 13.89 -4.82 26.40
N TRP A 144 14.03 -5.59 25.33
CA TRP A 144 13.76 -5.14 23.98
C TRP A 144 12.27 -5.08 23.68
N VAL A 145 11.85 -4.00 23.02
CA VAL A 145 10.46 -3.76 22.58
C VAL A 145 10.44 -3.35 21.11
N ALA A 146 9.80 -4.15 20.28
CA ALA A 146 9.58 -3.86 18.88
C ALA A 146 8.18 -3.22 18.70
N VAL A 147 8.14 -2.05 18.08
CA VAL A 147 6.90 -1.30 17.85
C VAL A 147 6.61 -1.26 16.35
N GLU A 148 5.42 -1.69 15.98
CA GLU A 148 4.86 -1.57 14.62
C GLU A 148 3.77 -0.51 14.64
N ILE A 149 3.83 0.43 13.71
CA ILE A 149 2.95 1.60 13.64
C ILE A 149 2.08 1.48 12.39
N LYS A 150 0.79 1.65 12.54
CA LYS A 150 -0.17 1.61 11.44
C LYS A 150 -1.21 2.71 11.58
N ARG A 151 -1.74 3.16 10.45
CA ARG A 151 -2.90 4.05 10.42
C ARG A 151 -4.15 3.37 11.01
N ILE A 152 -4.29 2.06 10.80
CA ILE A 152 -5.34 1.22 11.38
C ILE A 152 -4.70 -0.12 11.75
N GLY A 153 -4.85 -0.55 13.00
CA GLY A 153 -4.41 -1.87 13.45
C GLY A 153 -5.33 -2.96 12.92
N THR A 154 -4.79 -3.81 12.06
CA THR A 154 -5.48 -4.92 11.40
C THR A 154 -4.84 -6.26 11.75
N ILE A 155 -5.51 -7.37 11.39
CA ILE A 155 -4.94 -8.72 11.52
C ILE A 155 -3.59 -8.82 10.81
N GLU A 156 -3.48 -8.27 9.60
CA GLU A 156 -2.26 -8.29 8.81
C GLU A 156 -1.10 -7.55 9.51
N ALA A 157 -1.39 -6.46 10.22
CA ALA A 157 -0.40 -5.74 11.02
C ALA A 157 0.12 -6.58 12.19
N VAL A 158 -0.78 -7.30 12.89
CA VAL A 158 -0.39 -8.25 13.95
C VAL A 158 0.45 -9.39 13.39
N GLU A 159 0.10 -9.92 12.23
CA GLU A 159 0.87 -10.98 11.57
C GLU A 159 2.25 -10.48 11.13
N GLN A 160 2.34 -9.25 10.63
CA GLN A 160 3.60 -8.61 10.28
C GLN A 160 4.51 -8.49 11.50
N LEU A 161 4.03 -7.92 12.60
CA LEU A 161 4.79 -7.80 13.84
C LEU A 161 5.18 -9.16 14.42
N THR A 162 4.29 -10.16 14.34
CA THR A 162 4.60 -11.54 14.76
C THR A 162 5.79 -12.11 13.98
N ARG A 163 5.86 -11.89 12.67
CA ARG A 163 7.00 -12.31 11.84
C ARG A 163 8.27 -11.61 12.27
N TYR A 164 8.23 -10.29 12.48
CA TYR A 164 9.38 -9.52 12.93
C TYR A 164 9.91 -10.04 14.28
N LEU A 165 9.03 -10.26 15.25
CA LEU A 165 9.40 -10.83 16.56
C LEU A 165 10.06 -12.21 16.43
N GLY A 166 9.55 -13.04 15.49
CA GLY A 166 10.14 -14.34 15.21
C GLY A 166 11.60 -14.25 14.74
N PHE A 167 11.96 -13.23 13.94
CA PHE A 167 13.34 -12.98 13.52
C PHE A 167 14.19 -12.35 14.63
N ILE A 168 13.66 -11.33 15.30
CA ILE A 168 14.38 -10.62 16.37
C ILE A 168 14.77 -11.57 17.52
N ARG A 169 13.87 -12.46 17.90
CA ARG A 169 14.07 -13.43 19.00
C ARG A 169 15.05 -14.54 18.68
N GLN A 170 15.52 -14.68 17.43
CA GLN A 170 16.63 -15.59 17.09
C GLN A 170 17.96 -15.12 17.67
N ASP A 171 18.12 -13.82 17.91
CA ASP A 171 19.24 -13.29 18.64
C ASP A 171 19.03 -13.58 20.15
N PRO A 172 19.93 -14.37 20.81
CA PRO A 172 19.79 -14.68 22.22
C PRO A 172 19.70 -13.44 23.13
N ALA A 173 20.33 -12.33 22.74
CA ALA A 173 20.26 -11.07 23.49
C ALA A 173 18.90 -10.37 23.37
N LYS A 174 18.02 -10.83 22.47
CA LYS A 174 16.71 -10.29 22.20
C LYS A 174 15.60 -11.36 22.28
N ALA A 175 15.89 -12.52 22.84
CA ALA A 175 14.95 -13.63 22.93
C ALA A 175 13.66 -13.28 23.67
N ALA A 176 13.73 -12.36 24.64
CA ALA A 176 12.57 -11.85 25.39
C ALA A 176 11.90 -10.62 24.74
N CYS A 177 12.30 -10.23 23.51
CA CYS A 177 11.72 -9.06 22.85
C CYS A 177 10.19 -9.18 22.76
N ARG A 178 9.48 -8.17 23.26
CA ARG A 178 8.01 -8.09 23.18
C ARG A 178 7.59 -7.13 22.08
N GLY A 179 6.32 -7.20 21.66
CA GLY A 179 5.78 -6.39 20.58
C GLY A 179 4.71 -5.42 21.05
N ILE A 180 4.66 -4.25 20.42
CA ILE A 180 3.58 -3.27 20.53
C ILE A 180 3.07 -2.95 19.14
N LEU A 181 1.75 -3.09 18.92
CA LEU A 181 1.06 -2.56 17.75
C LEU A 181 0.43 -1.22 18.12
N ALA A 182 0.91 -0.14 17.50
CA ALA A 182 0.43 1.22 17.73
C ALA A 182 -0.39 1.72 16.53
N ALA A 183 -1.58 2.25 16.78
CA ALA A 183 -2.43 2.84 15.74
C ALA A 183 -3.46 3.80 16.35
N PRO A 184 -3.96 4.82 15.60
CA PRO A 184 -5.08 5.66 16.03
C PRO A 184 -6.39 4.90 16.19
N ARG A 185 -6.54 3.76 15.52
CA ARG A 185 -7.70 2.88 15.63
C ARG A 185 -7.26 1.42 15.51
N LEU A 186 -7.77 0.60 16.37
CA LEU A 186 -7.51 -0.84 16.40
C LEU A 186 -8.79 -1.62 16.09
N LYS A 187 -8.75 -2.53 15.13
CA LYS A 187 -9.90 -3.40 14.85
C LYS A 187 -10.04 -4.45 15.95
N PRO A 188 -11.26 -4.76 16.45
CA PRO A 188 -11.46 -5.72 17.55
C PRO A 188 -10.82 -7.08 17.29
N GLN A 189 -10.88 -7.58 16.04
CA GLN A 189 -10.27 -8.86 15.67
C GLN A 189 -8.73 -8.82 15.73
N ALA A 190 -8.14 -7.65 15.44
CA ALA A 190 -6.68 -7.46 15.55
C ALA A 190 -6.26 -7.44 17.02
N VAL A 191 -7.02 -6.78 17.89
CA VAL A 191 -6.75 -6.76 19.33
C VAL A 191 -6.80 -8.18 19.90
N ALA A 192 -7.87 -8.95 19.62
CA ALA A 192 -7.98 -10.33 20.08
C ALA A 192 -6.83 -11.22 19.60
N LEU A 193 -6.39 -11.06 18.35
CA LEU A 193 -5.25 -11.80 17.82
C LEU A 193 -3.94 -11.37 18.48
N ALA A 194 -3.73 -10.06 18.67
CA ALA A 194 -2.53 -9.53 19.31
C ALA A 194 -2.39 -10.06 20.74
N GLU A 195 -3.46 -10.01 21.53
CA GLU A 195 -3.51 -10.54 22.89
C GLU A 195 -3.15 -12.04 22.93
N SER A 196 -3.71 -12.85 22.02
CA SER A 196 -3.40 -14.28 21.93
C SER A 196 -1.93 -14.58 21.62
N ARG A 197 -1.20 -13.60 21.06
CA ARG A 197 0.22 -13.70 20.70
C ARG A 197 1.15 -12.95 21.67
N GLY A 198 0.61 -12.41 22.75
CA GLY A 198 1.37 -11.62 23.71
C GLY A 198 1.91 -10.30 23.14
N ILE A 199 1.20 -9.74 22.14
CA ILE A 199 1.47 -8.43 21.55
C ILE A 199 0.53 -7.42 22.22
N ARG A 200 1.09 -6.35 22.75
CA ARG A 200 0.30 -5.25 23.32
C ARG A 200 -0.20 -4.34 22.21
N CYS A 201 -1.44 -3.91 22.30
CA CYS A 201 -2.01 -2.88 21.46
C CYS A 201 -1.96 -1.53 22.19
N ALA A 202 -1.55 -0.48 21.47
CA ALA A 202 -1.55 0.91 21.95
C ALA A 202 -2.36 1.77 20.97
N GLU A 203 -3.45 2.33 21.46
CA GLU A 203 -4.20 3.35 20.71
C GLU A 203 -3.52 4.69 20.92
N VAL A 204 -3.18 5.40 19.85
CA VAL A 204 -2.41 6.65 19.87
C VAL A 204 -3.13 7.73 19.09
N ASP A 205 -3.15 8.94 19.63
CA ASP A 205 -3.78 10.09 19.01
C ASP A 205 -2.71 11.08 18.53
N LEU A 206 -2.63 11.29 17.22
CA LEU A 206 -1.62 12.16 16.61
C LEU A 206 -1.78 13.64 17.03
N GLU A 207 -3.03 14.11 17.21
CA GLU A 207 -3.29 15.48 17.65
C GLU A 207 -2.85 15.71 19.09
N LEU A 208 -3.04 14.70 19.96
CA LEU A 208 -2.51 14.73 21.32
C LEU A 208 -0.98 14.70 21.35
N LEU A 209 -0.35 13.86 20.50
CA LEU A 209 1.11 13.76 20.41
C LEU A 209 1.74 15.09 19.98
N ARG A 210 1.08 15.84 19.11
CA ARG A 210 1.51 17.16 18.64
C ARG A 210 1.16 18.31 19.60
N GLY A 211 0.38 18.02 20.63
CA GLY A 211 -0.14 19.06 21.52
C GLY A 211 -1.19 19.97 20.85
N GLU A 212 -1.77 19.55 19.75
CA GLU A 212 -2.82 20.26 19.01
C GLU A 212 -4.20 20.08 19.70
N ARG A 213 -4.36 19.06 20.53
CA ARG A 213 -5.52 18.80 21.36
C ARG A 213 -5.09 18.52 22.79
N GLU A 214 -5.80 19.08 23.78
CA GLU A 214 -5.62 18.71 25.19
C GLU A 214 -6.25 17.34 25.47
N PRO A 215 -5.66 16.54 26.40
CA PRO A 215 -6.29 15.30 26.84
C PRO A 215 -7.71 15.59 27.38
N ASP A 216 -8.72 14.84 26.94
CA ASP A 216 -10.05 14.91 27.54
C ASP A 216 -9.93 14.55 29.02
N LEU A 217 -9.92 15.55 29.86
CA LEU A 217 -10.04 15.37 31.30
C LEU A 217 -11.46 14.89 31.59
N THR A 218 -11.70 13.59 31.45
CA THR A 218 -12.91 12.96 31.96
C THR A 218 -12.88 13.03 33.49
N LEU A 219 -13.43 14.10 33.99
CA LEU A 219 -13.65 14.38 35.41
C LEU A 219 -14.75 13.51 36.00
N PHE A 220 -14.95 12.25 35.61
CA PHE A 220 -15.87 11.33 36.29
C PHE A 220 -15.61 9.88 35.83
N ALA A 221 -14.68 9.20 36.48
CA ALA A 221 -14.75 7.76 36.63
C ALA A 221 -15.52 7.51 37.97
N HIS A 222 -16.77 7.05 37.86
CA HIS A 222 -17.49 6.43 38.97
C HIS A 222 -17.42 4.91 38.86
#